data_a403aaa7e2ee261eb2a71dba946097f0
#
_entry.id   a403aaa7e2ee261eb2a71dba946097f0
#
_cell.length_a   1.000
_cell.length_b   1.000
_cell.length_c   1.000
_cell.angle_alpha   90.00
_cell.angle_beta   90.00
_cell.angle_gamma   90.00
#
_symmetry.space_group_name_H-M   'P 1'
#
loop_
_entity.id
_entity.type
_entity.pdbx_description
1 polymer ?
#
loop_
_entity_poly.entity_id
_entity_poly.type
_entity_poly.pdbx_seq_one_letter_code
_entity_poly.pdbx_strand_id
1 'polypeptide(L)'
;MTGKNKMIIAAVMAVMTVFGCRESDCADHPDGIVMTPDYKDIVIPFNIAPLNFSLEGVKGKVEVTVSGPRRDYMFKARASRVVFPLREWRTMLGCEKGNKLRVTVTHGGTSIQEFFWDVSPDPIDKYLSYRLIEPAYEVWNLHSVEERDLEGYKVRILGDNNTTDHSCMNCHTSNKADSPATFFHVRGKTGGTFYAKDGALRKLDTKTDSTAGAAVYGEIEKSGRFGIFTTARIMPILHSGRLERLEVFDTSSDLFVVDFQDNTVSDNPSVRGDEFQETFPCFSPDGKTICFCRAKSLPQPESTKMMRYDLYSAPFDPETGVLSDSLTLVFEASAHGKSVSFPKFSPDGKRVLFCVSDYGTFPIWHTETDLWMLDLQTSEVDTLAGVNGRYSDSYHSWSSNGRWIVWASKRDDRVYGRPYFAHVDENGSVSRPFVLPQRDPAYYLSQNKSFNIPEIYPMPETYSHSDISRKYFNTLPEKMTYKKMF
;
A
#
# COMPACT_ATOMS: atom_id res chain seq x y z
N MET A 1 -63.49 37.27 -36.30
CA MET A 1 -63.13 37.92 -35.04
C MET A 1 -62.06 37.04 -34.41
N THR A 2 -60.86 37.19 -34.75
CA THR A 2 -59.63 37.74 -34.19
C THR A 2 -59.41 37.35 -32.73
N GLY A 3 -58.55 36.42 -32.51
CA GLY A 3 -57.96 36.09 -31.22
C GLY A 3 -56.52 35.60 -31.43
N LYS A 4 -55.56 36.49 -31.34
CA LYS A 4 -54.12 36.22 -31.46
C LYS A 4 -53.62 35.51 -30.22
N ASN A 5 -53.22 34.25 -30.31
CA ASN A 5 -52.46 33.61 -29.26
C ASN A 5 -50.96 33.87 -29.51
N LYS A 6 -50.38 34.68 -28.63
CA LYS A 6 -48.93 34.87 -28.56
C LYS A 6 -48.31 33.62 -27.96
N MET A 7 -47.55 32.92 -28.77
CA MET A 7 -46.68 31.81 -28.35
C MET A 7 -45.42 32.41 -27.71
N ILE A 8 -45.30 32.29 -26.41
CA ILE A 8 -44.08 32.61 -25.68
C ILE A 8 -43.11 31.47 -25.89
N ILE A 9 -42.08 31.70 -26.69
CA ILE A 9 -40.94 30.77 -26.84
C ILE A 9 -40.04 31.04 -25.64
N ALA A 10 -40.11 30.17 -24.65
CA ALA A 10 -39.12 30.13 -23.58
C ALA A 10 -37.81 29.51 -24.15
N ALA A 11 -36.83 30.34 -24.34
CA ALA A 11 -35.47 29.90 -24.64
C ALA A 11 -34.89 29.17 -23.40
N VAL A 12 -34.89 27.87 -23.44
CA VAL A 12 -34.12 27.08 -22.48
C VAL A 12 -32.65 27.22 -22.89
N MET A 13 -31.93 28.08 -22.21
CA MET A 13 -30.47 28.10 -22.27
C MET A 13 -29.96 26.77 -21.63
N ALA A 14 -29.67 25.80 -22.45
CA ALA A 14 -28.89 24.63 -22.05
C ALA A 14 -27.50 25.16 -21.72
N VAL A 15 -27.19 25.26 -20.43
CA VAL A 15 -25.80 25.34 -19.96
C VAL A 15 -25.19 24.01 -20.27
N MET A 16 -24.53 23.91 -21.42
CA MET A 16 -23.55 22.86 -21.66
C MET A 16 -22.39 23.11 -20.67
N THR A 17 -22.43 22.45 -19.54
CA THR A 17 -21.22 22.19 -18.79
C THR A 17 -20.34 21.34 -19.71
N VAL A 18 -19.41 22.02 -20.34
CA VAL A 18 -18.28 21.38 -21.00
C VAL A 18 -17.54 20.66 -19.88
N PHE A 19 -17.79 19.36 -19.76
CA PHE A 19 -16.82 18.47 -19.15
C PHE A 19 -15.60 18.55 -20.05
N GLY A 20 -14.73 19.50 -19.73
CA GLY A 20 -13.40 19.51 -20.29
C GLY A 20 -12.77 18.15 -19.98
N CYS A 21 -12.50 17.36 -21.01
CA CYS A 21 -11.43 16.39 -20.92
C CYS A 21 -10.25 17.15 -20.33
N ARG A 22 -9.89 16.88 -19.07
CA ARG A 22 -8.57 17.23 -18.57
C ARG A 22 -7.62 16.48 -19.49
N GLU A 23 -7.07 17.22 -20.43
CA GLU A 23 -5.90 16.80 -21.17
C GLU A 23 -4.89 16.28 -20.17
N SER A 24 -4.21 15.19 -20.55
CA SER A 24 -3.05 14.69 -19.85
C SER A 24 -2.21 15.87 -19.37
N ASP A 25 -1.93 15.92 -18.05
CA ASP A 25 -0.80 16.67 -17.53
C ASP A 25 0.50 16.03 -18.07
N CYS A 26 0.73 16.16 -19.36
CA CYS A 26 2.04 16.44 -19.88
C CYS A 26 2.34 17.82 -19.28
N ALA A 27 2.99 17.88 -18.13
CA ALA A 27 3.60 19.09 -17.67
C ALA A 27 4.36 19.62 -18.89
N ASP A 28 3.94 20.77 -19.43
CA ASP A 28 4.68 21.49 -20.45
C ASP A 28 6.06 21.73 -19.88
N HIS A 29 7.02 20.88 -20.24
CA HIS A 29 8.42 21.10 -19.95
C HIS A 29 8.87 22.15 -20.98
N PRO A 30 9.13 23.38 -20.56
CA PRO A 30 9.44 24.47 -21.49
C PRO A 30 10.64 24.15 -22.40
N ASP A 31 11.46 23.17 -22.01
CA ASP A 31 12.67 22.75 -22.74
C ASP A 31 12.49 21.39 -23.46
N GLY A 32 11.30 20.76 -23.44
CA GLY A 32 11.03 19.46 -24.09
C GLY A 32 11.85 18.29 -23.51
N ILE A 33 12.45 18.44 -22.33
CA ILE A 33 13.28 17.40 -21.67
C ILE A 33 12.46 16.76 -20.57
N VAL A 34 12.19 15.45 -20.68
CA VAL A 34 11.45 14.66 -19.69
C VAL A 34 12.40 13.74 -18.93
N MET A 35 12.33 13.78 -17.59
CA MET A 35 13.07 12.87 -16.71
C MET A 35 12.20 11.66 -16.38
N THR A 36 12.72 10.45 -16.57
CA THR A 36 12.02 9.19 -16.26
C THR A 36 12.91 8.24 -15.45
N PRO A 37 12.51 7.81 -14.24
CA PRO A 37 11.41 8.35 -13.43
C PRO A 37 11.67 9.82 -13.00
N ASP A 38 10.59 10.56 -12.66
CA ASP A 38 10.71 11.94 -12.20
C ASP A 38 11.12 11.99 -10.72
N TYR A 39 12.37 12.35 -10.49
CA TYR A 39 12.98 12.50 -9.18
C TYR A 39 13.34 13.96 -8.86
N LYS A 40 12.66 14.93 -9.47
CA LYS A 40 12.89 16.35 -9.21
C LYS A 40 12.18 16.81 -7.95
N ASP A 41 12.83 17.66 -7.16
CA ASP A 41 12.28 18.39 -6.01
C ASP A 41 11.57 17.49 -4.99
N ILE A 42 12.27 16.47 -4.53
CA ILE A 42 11.78 15.45 -3.59
C ILE A 42 12.62 15.37 -2.32
N VAL A 43 11.99 14.88 -1.24
CA VAL A 43 12.68 14.48 -0.01
C VAL A 43 13.07 13.01 -0.14
N ILE A 44 14.34 12.69 0.15
CA ILE A 44 14.86 11.33 0.06
C ILE A 44 15.51 10.89 1.37
N PRO A 45 15.41 9.61 1.77
CA PRO A 45 16.16 9.12 2.92
C PRO A 45 17.65 9.00 2.58
N PHE A 46 18.52 9.30 3.54
CA PHE A 46 19.97 9.23 3.32
C PHE A 46 20.49 7.82 3.01
N ASN A 47 19.70 6.78 3.25
CA ASN A 47 20.05 5.37 3.06
C ASN A 47 19.30 4.68 1.91
N ILE A 48 18.73 5.43 0.97
CA ILE A 48 18.02 4.86 -0.21
C ILE A 48 19.01 4.48 -1.31
N ALA A 49 18.64 3.51 -2.15
CA ALA A 49 19.34 3.16 -3.39
C ALA A 49 19.42 4.35 -4.37
N PRO A 50 20.40 4.38 -5.26
CA PRO A 50 20.54 5.45 -6.25
C PRO A 50 19.29 5.72 -7.07
N LEU A 51 18.96 7.00 -7.21
CA LEU A 51 17.84 7.50 -8.02
C LEU A 51 18.28 7.60 -9.49
N ASN A 52 18.41 6.45 -10.13
CA ASN A 52 18.81 6.39 -11.54
C ASN A 52 17.65 6.86 -12.42
N PHE A 53 17.95 7.66 -13.45
CA PHE A 53 16.95 8.21 -14.36
C PHE A 53 17.44 8.26 -15.82
N SER A 54 16.55 8.48 -16.74
CA SER A 54 16.82 8.81 -18.14
C SER A 54 16.27 10.19 -18.47
N LEU A 55 16.81 10.82 -19.50
CA LEU A 55 16.35 12.10 -20.03
C LEU A 55 15.91 11.91 -21.48
N GLU A 56 14.62 12.03 -21.73
CA GLU A 56 14.07 12.06 -23.08
C GLU A 56 14.28 13.47 -23.68
N GLY A 57 14.43 13.54 -25.00
CA GLY A 57 14.71 14.78 -25.70
C GLY A 57 16.22 15.14 -25.78
N VAL A 58 17.10 14.44 -25.03
CA VAL A 58 18.54 14.66 -25.02
C VAL A 58 19.29 13.44 -25.55
N LYS A 59 20.29 13.64 -26.42
CA LYS A 59 21.12 12.55 -26.96
C LYS A 59 22.60 12.75 -26.55
N GLY A 60 23.26 11.65 -26.23
CA GLY A 60 24.70 11.65 -25.98
C GLY A 60 25.10 11.70 -24.51
N LYS A 61 26.24 12.31 -24.25
CA LYS A 61 26.82 12.40 -22.90
C LYS A 61 26.28 13.59 -22.14
N VAL A 62 26.00 13.38 -20.87
CA VAL A 62 25.63 14.41 -19.89
C VAL A 62 26.55 14.33 -18.68
N GLU A 63 26.70 15.43 -17.98
CA GLU A 63 27.35 15.48 -16.67
C GLU A 63 26.30 15.90 -15.64
N VAL A 64 26.24 15.18 -14.54
CA VAL A 64 25.36 15.48 -13.41
C VAL A 64 26.23 15.95 -12.26
N THR A 65 26.04 17.19 -11.86
CA THR A 65 26.70 17.78 -10.69
C THR A 65 25.69 17.84 -9.56
N VAL A 66 25.99 17.19 -8.44
CA VAL A 66 25.21 17.28 -7.21
C VAL A 66 25.97 18.13 -6.22
N SER A 67 25.49 19.35 -5.98
CA SER A 67 26.12 20.33 -5.11
C SER A 67 25.49 20.33 -3.75
N GLY A 68 26.29 20.02 -2.74
CA GLY A 68 25.92 20.08 -1.33
C GLY A 68 26.72 21.13 -0.57
N PRO A 69 26.37 21.46 0.69
CA PRO A 69 27.11 22.39 1.52
C PRO A 69 28.57 21.99 1.77
N ARG A 70 28.89 20.71 1.67
CA ARG A 70 30.24 20.20 1.95
C ARG A 70 31.12 20.16 0.71
N ARG A 71 30.58 19.72 -0.43
CA ARG A 71 31.30 19.62 -1.70
C ARG A 71 30.39 19.35 -2.88
N ASP A 72 30.92 19.44 -4.06
CA ASP A 72 30.30 18.98 -5.30
C ASP A 72 30.68 17.53 -5.59
N TYR A 73 29.70 16.78 -6.13
CA TYR A 73 29.84 15.41 -6.61
C TYR A 73 29.51 15.39 -8.10
N MET A 74 30.43 14.90 -8.93
CA MET A 74 30.29 14.94 -10.38
C MET A 74 30.19 13.53 -10.95
N PHE A 75 29.15 13.29 -11.77
CA PHE A 75 28.89 12.02 -12.43
C PHE A 75 28.77 12.23 -13.93
N LYS A 76 29.49 11.40 -14.71
CA LYS A 76 29.40 11.38 -16.17
C LYS A 76 28.55 10.21 -16.63
N ALA A 77 27.57 10.50 -17.47
CA ALA A 77 26.58 9.50 -17.91
C ALA A 77 26.16 9.71 -19.37
N ARG A 78 25.28 8.88 -19.87
CA ARG A 78 24.50 9.12 -21.08
C ARG A 78 23.11 9.60 -20.70
N ALA A 79 22.54 10.53 -21.45
CA ALA A 79 21.20 11.05 -21.19
C ALA A 79 20.13 9.94 -21.13
N SER A 80 20.25 8.91 -22.00
CA SER A 80 19.35 7.75 -21.98
C SER A 80 19.50 6.85 -20.76
N ARG A 81 20.53 7.01 -19.92
CA ARG A 81 20.79 6.17 -18.75
C ARG A 81 21.76 6.85 -17.79
N VAL A 82 21.25 7.69 -16.91
CA VAL A 82 22.00 8.27 -15.80
C VAL A 82 21.97 7.29 -14.63
N VAL A 83 23.12 6.72 -14.29
CA VAL A 83 23.26 5.70 -13.23
C VAL A 83 24.38 6.14 -12.30
N PHE A 84 24.07 6.21 -11.02
CA PHE A 84 25.03 6.58 -9.97
C PHE A 84 25.68 5.32 -9.39
N PRO A 85 27.02 5.28 -9.24
CA PRO A 85 27.71 4.17 -8.58
C PRO A 85 27.26 4.06 -7.12
N LEU A 86 26.82 2.88 -6.71
CA LEU A 86 26.20 2.65 -5.38
C LEU A 86 27.09 3.11 -4.22
N ARG A 87 28.41 2.88 -4.29
CA ARG A 87 29.36 3.28 -3.23
C ARG A 87 29.46 4.80 -3.12
N GLU A 88 29.60 5.49 -4.27
CA GLU A 88 29.71 6.96 -4.33
C GLU A 88 28.40 7.61 -3.87
N TRP A 89 27.27 7.08 -4.31
CA TRP A 89 25.94 7.50 -3.91
C TRP A 89 25.75 7.44 -2.39
N ARG A 90 26.05 6.29 -1.77
CA ARG A 90 25.94 6.11 -0.30
C ARG A 90 26.88 7.05 0.45
N THR A 91 28.09 7.25 -0.06
CA THR A 91 29.04 8.21 0.54
C THR A 91 28.50 9.63 0.47
N MET A 92 27.95 10.03 -0.68
CA MET A 92 27.34 11.34 -0.87
C MET A 92 26.19 11.57 0.09
N LEU A 93 25.17 10.70 0.10
CA LEU A 93 24.03 10.85 0.97
C LEU A 93 24.38 10.82 2.46
N GLY A 94 25.33 9.96 2.85
CA GLY A 94 25.82 9.90 4.24
C GLY A 94 26.55 11.17 4.67
N CYS A 95 27.31 11.80 3.78
CA CYS A 95 27.96 13.09 4.02
C CYS A 95 26.95 14.24 4.08
N GLU A 96 25.95 14.22 3.24
CA GLU A 96 24.98 15.32 3.07
C GLU A 96 23.66 15.11 3.80
N LYS A 97 23.63 14.20 4.76
CA LYS A 97 22.47 13.94 5.60
C LYS A 97 21.96 15.21 6.28
N GLY A 98 20.67 15.49 6.13
CA GLY A 98 20.03 16.70 6.64
C GLY A 98 20.22 17.95 5.78
N ASN A 99 20.83 17.84 4.61
CA ASN A 99 21.10 18.95 3.70
C ASN A 99 20.24 18.89 2.45
N LYS A 100 20.02 20.08 1.86
CA LYS A 100 19.44 20.23 0.53
C LYS A 100 20.55 20.21 -0.51
N LEU A 101 20.41 19.35 -1.52
CA LEU A 101 21.33 19.18 -2.62
C LEU A 101 20.75 19.83 -3.88
N ARG A 102 21.55 20.63 -4.58
CA ARG A 102 21.21 21.12 -5.91
C ARG A 102 21.77 20.16 -6.96
N VAL A 103 20.92 19.68 -7.83
CA VAL A 103 21.29 18.77 -8.93
C VAL A 103 21.23 19.54 -10.24
N THR A 104 22.34 19.64 -10.91
CA THR A 104 22.49 20.33 -12.23
C THR A 104 22.87 19.28 -13.27
N VAL A 105 22.12 19.17 -14.33
CA VAL A 105 22.47 18.34 -15.50
C VAL A 105 22.96 19.24 -16.61
N THR A 106 24.17 18.97 -17.12
CA THR A 106 24.76 19.71 -18.22
C THR A 106 24.96 18.84 -19.47
N HIS A 107 24.73 19.43 -20.64
CA HIS A 107 24.96 18.81 -21.94
C HIS A 107 25.76 19.79 -22.83
N GLY A 108 26.92 19.35 -23.33
CA GLY A 108 27.77 20.22 -24.14
C GLY A 108 28.26 21.49 -23.42
N GLY A 109 28.35 21.47 -22.09
CA GLY A 109 28.74 22.61 -21.25
C GLY A 109 27.58 23.55 -20.87
N THR A 110 26.37 23.30 -21.34
CA THR A 110 25.18 24.10 -21.00
C THR A 110 24.31 23.35 -19.98
N SER A 111 23.81 24.05 -18.95
CA SER A 111 22.82 23.50 -18.01
C SER A 111 21.50 23.29 -18.74
N ILE A 112 20.98 22.08 -18.66
CA ILE A 112 19.73 21.67 -19.31
C ILE A 112 18.62 21.31 -18.33
N GLN A 113 18.96 20.99 -17.07
CA GLN A 113 18.03 20.73 -15.98
C GLN A 113 18.66 21.16 -14.66
N GLU A 114 17.87 21.74 -13.77
CA GLU A 114 18.24 22.03 -12.39
C GLU A 114 17.04 21.68 -11.47
N PHE A 115 17.31 20.98 -10.36
CA PHE A 115 16.31 20.57 -9.38
C PHE A 115 16.98 20.24 -8.04
N PHE A 116 16.21 19.90 -7.03
CA PHE A 116 16.72 19.69 -5.68
C PHE A 116 16.37 18.34 -5.11
N TRP A 117 17.26 17.82 -4.25
CA TRP A 117 16.99 16.69 -3.34
C TRP A 117 17.20 17.15 -1.91
N ASP A 118 16.17 17.04 -1.08
CA ASP A 118 16.29 17.26 0.36
C ASP A 118 16.63 15.92 1.01
N VAL A 119 17.85 15.76 1.53
CA VAL A 119 18.31 14.51 2.15
C VAL A 119 17.85 14.47 3.60
N SER A 120 16.74 13.76 3.85
CA SER A 120 16.21 13.61 5.22
C SER A 120 17.25 12.96 6.16
N PRO A 121 17.36 13.44 7.40
CA PRO A 121 18.11 12.75 8.46
C PRO A 121 17.43 11.46 8.94
N ASP A 122 16.15 11.26 8.61
CA ASP A 122 15.38 10.10 9.00
C ASP A 122 15.68 8.90 8.08
N PRO A 123 16.16 7.78 8.61
CA PRO A 123 16.37 6.58 7.79
C PRO A 123 15.02 6.00 7.34
N ILE A 124 15.01 5.37 6.17
CA ILE A 124 13.95 4.43 5.81
C ILE A 124 14.34 3.02 6.27
N ASP A 125 13.37 2.19 6.63
CA ASP A 125 13.62 0.78 6.89
C ASP A 125 14.25 0.11 5.69
N LYS A 126 15.08 -0.89 5.95
CA LYS A 126 15.94 -1.46 4.92
C LYS A 126 15.21 -2.33 3.91
N TYR A 127 14.11 -2.96 4.30
CA TYR A 127 13.44 -3.96 3.48
C TYR A 127 12.03 -3.51 3.10
N LEU A 128 11.65 -3.86 1.87
CA LEU A 128 10.32 -3.70 1.32
C LEU A 128 9.83 -5.06 0.82
N SER A 129 8.74 -5.56 1.37
CA SER A 129 8.03 -6.69 0.74
C SER A 129 6.91 -6.21 -0.15
N TYR A 130 6.60 -6.99 -1.15
CA TYR A 130 5.46 -6.79 -2.04
C TYR A 130 5.13 -8.09 -2.76
N ARG A 131 3.91 -8.18 -3.23
CA ARG A 131 3.51 -9.22 -4.16
C ARG A 131 3.50 -8.66 -5.58
N LEU A 132 4.29 -9.21 -6.50
CA LEU A 132 4.18 -8.96 -7.93
C LEU A 132 3.06 -9.80 -8.51
N ILE A 133 2.04 -9.16 -9.07
CA ILE A 133 0.88 -9.82 -9.69
C ILE A 133 0.58 -9.21 -11.07
N GLU A 134 0.08 -10.05 -11.96
CA GLU A 134 -0.49 -9.58 -13.22
C GLU A 134 -1.82 -8.86 -13.00
N PRO A 135 -2.19 -7.91 -13.83
CA PRO A 135 -3.48 -7.24 -13.73
C PRO A 135 -4.63 -8.15 -14.16
N ALA A 136 -5.84 -7.85 -13.67
CA ALA A 136 -7.10 -8.45 -14.08
C ALA A 136 -7.27 -9.95 -13.76
N TYR A 137 -7.65 -10.76 -14.75
CA TYR A 137 -8.08 -12.15 -14.57
C TYR A 137 -6.99 -13.10 -14.14
N GLU A 138 -5.73 -12.75 -14.39
CA GLU A 138 -4.54 -13.59 -14.17
C GLU A 138 -3.92 -13.38 -12.79
N VAL A 139 -4.65 -12.75 -11.87
CA VAL A 139 -4.12 -12.31 -10.55
C VAL A 139 -3.45 -13.39 -9.70
N TRP A 140 -3.68 -14.65 -9.96
CA TRP A 140 -3.07 -15.76 -9.22
C TRP A 140 -2.25 -16.73 -10.08
N ASN A 141 -2.21 -16.58 -11.41
CA ASN A 141 -1.49 -17.51 -12.30
C ASN A 141 0.02 -17.30 -12.26
N LEU A 142 0.45 -16.05 -12.23
CA LEU A 142 1.87 -15.69 -12.21
C LEU A 142 2.12 -14.60 -11.17
N HIS A 143 2.37 -15.00 -9.94
CA HIS A 143 2.73 -14.08 -8.87
C HIS A 143 3.97 -14.52 -8.12
N SER A 144 4.64 -13.56 -7.47
CA SER A 144 5.68 -13.79 -6.48
C SER A 144 5.50 -12.84 -5.30
N VAL A 145 5.89 -13.30 -4.11
CA VAL A 145 6.12 -12.43 -2.95
C VAL A 145 7.61 -12.23 -2.86
N GLU A 146 8.02 -10.99 -2.85
CA GLU A 146 9.43 -10.59 -2.95
C GLU A 146 9.79 -9.64 -1.81
N GLU A 147 11.07 -9.73 -1.39
CA GLU A 147 11.70 -8.82 -0.45
C GLU A 147 12.82 -8.05 -1.15
N ARG A 148 12.74 -6.73 -1.12
CA ARG A 148 13.69 -5.81 -1.74
C ARG A 148 14.53 -5.11 -0.68
N ASP A 149 15.87 -5.10 -0.86
CA ASP A 149 16.79 -4.24 -0.13
C ASP A 149 16.70 -2.80 -0.67
N LEU A 150 16.18 -1.86 0.13
CA LEU A 150 16.00 -0.44 -0.25
C LEU A 150 17.30 0.35 -0.30
N GLU A 151 18.37 -0.09 0.36
CA GLU A 151 19.69 0.54 0.28
C GLU A 151 20.47 0.13 -0.98
N GLY A 152 19.95 -0.84 -1.73
CA GLY A 152 20.52 -1.36 -2.96
C GLY A 152 19.43 -1.83 -3.91
N TYR A 153 19.77 -2.84 -4.73
CA TYR A 153 18.84 -3.38 -5.74
C TYR A 153 18.63 -4.87 -5.62
N LYS A 154 19.07 -5.46 -4.48
CA LYS A 154 18.92 -6.90 -4.27
C LYS A 154 17.46 -7.23 -3.99
N VAL A 155 16.94 -8.21 -4.70
CA VAL A 155 15.62 -8.78 -4.48
C VAL A 155 15.77 -10.25 -4.09
N ARG A 156 15.00 -10.70 -3.12
CA ARG A 156 14.87 -12.10 -2.72
C ARG A 156 13.42 -12.54 -2.93
N ILE A 157 13.21 -13.59 -3.68
CA ILE A 157 11.91 -14.22 -3.83
C ILE A 157 11.64 -15.02 -2.56
N LEU A 158 10.59 -14.66 -1.83
CA LEU A 158 10.13 -15.37 -0.63
C LEU A 158 9.27 -16.57 -1.02
N GLY A 159 8.41 -16.41 -2.02
CA GLY A 159 7.58 -17.46 -2.57
C GLY A 159 6.98 -17.08 -3.91
N ASP A 160 6.63 -18.06 -4.70
CA ASP A 160 5.99 -17.90 -6.02
C ASP A 160 5.00 -19.04 -6.29
N ASN A 161 4.43 -19.10 -7.49
CA ASN A 161 3.51 -20.16 -7.90
C ASN A 161 4.11 -21.57 -7.80
N ASN A 162 5.42 -21.73 -8.04
CA ASN A 162 6.09 -23.04 -7.95
C ASN A 162 6.24 -23.50 -6.50
N THR A 163 6.28 -22.53 -5.57
CA THR A 163 6.38 -22.79 -4.13
C THR A 163 5.12 -23.47 -3.58
N THR A 164 3.96 -23.22 -4.20
CA THR A 164 2.64 -23.53 -3.64
C THR A 164 1.70 -24.24 -4.62
N ASP A 165 2.23 -25.05 -5.53
CA ASP A 165 1.47 -25.80 -6.53
C ASP A 165 0.43 -24.92 -7.26
N HIS A 166 0.88 -23.80 -7.78
CA HIS A 166 0.08 -22.75 -8.47
C HIS A 166 -1.05 -22.14 -7.60
N SER A 167 -1.01 -22.35 -6.30
CA SER A 167 -1.98 -21.72 -5.37
C SER A 167 -1.63 -20.27 -5.12
N CYS A 168 -2.67 -19.45 -4.91
CA CYS A 168 -2.50 -18.05 -4.56
C CYS A 168 -1.89 -17.90 -3.16
N MET A 169 -0.81 -17.12 -3.07
CA MET A 169 -0.22 -16.68 -1.81
C MET A 169 -0.48 -15.19 -1.64
N ASN A 170 -1.10 -14.80 -0.53
CA ASN A 170 -1.54 -13.42 -0.29
C ASN A 170 -1.56 -13.06 1.19
N CYS A 171 -1.92 -11.80 1.46
CA CYS A 171 -2.11 -11.24 2.79
C CYS A 171 -0.85 -11.35 3.65
N HIS A 172 0.35 -11.14 3.03
CA HIS A 172 1.57 -11.05 3.81
C HIS A 172 1.55 -9.78 4.66
N THR A 173 1.95 -9.90 5.91
CA THR A 173 2.12 -8.78 6.83
C THR A 173 3.18 -9.13 7.86
N SER A 174 3.92 -8.10 8.31
CA SER A 174 4.94 -8.21 9.35
C SER A 174 4.61 -7.26 10.50
N ASN A 175 4.85 -7.68 11.74
CA ASN A 175 4.67 -6.81 12.90
C ASN A 175 5.77 -5.76 13.09
N LYS A 176 6.78 -5.71 12.21
CA LYS A 176 7.88 -4.72 12.19
C LYS A 176 8.70 -4.63 13.47
N ALA A 177 8.69 -5.70 14.27
CA ALA A 177 9.49 -5.78 15.48
C ALA A 177 10.95 -6.15 15.18
N ASP A 178 11.85 -6.00 16.15
CA ASP A 178 13.25 -6.42 16.05
C ASP A 178 13.39 -7.94 15.85
N SER A 179 12.47 -8.73 16.42
CA SER A 179 12.26 -10.14 16.09
C SER A 179 10.92 -10.24 15.36
N PRO A 180 10.94 -10.18 14.02
CA PRO A 180 9.70 -10.06 13.25
C PRO A 180 8.86 -11.32 13.33
N ALA A 181 7.56 -11.12 13.49
CA ALA A 181 6.55 -12.13 13.26
C ALA A 181 5.84 -11.80 11.95
N THR A 182 5.78 -12.77 11.05
CA THR A 182 5.19 -12.61 9.72
C THR A 182 4.07 -13.60 9.51
N PHE A 183 3.06 -13.15 8.81
CA PHE A 183 1.88 -13.92 8.46
C PHE A 183 1.68 -13.83 6.94
N PHE A 184 1.23 -14.93 6.33
CA PHE A 184 0.66 -14.95 4.99
C PHE A 184 -0.28 -16.16 4.83
N HIS A 185 -1.22 -16.07 3.90
CA HIS A 185 -2.18 -17.14 3.63
C HIS A 185 -1.95 -17.74 2.25
N VAL A 186 -1.92 -19.08 2.16
CA VAL A 186 -1.86 -19.83 0.90
C VAL A 186 -3.17 -20.55 0.70
N ARG A 187 -3.84 -20.28 -0.40
CA ARG A 187 -5.10 -20.94 -0.79
C ARG A 187 -4.85 -22.36 -1.32
N GLY A 188 -5.92 -23.09 -1.59
CA GLY A 188 -5.85 -24.42 -2.21
C GLY A 188 -6.04 -25.57 -1.22
N LYS A 189 -6.07 -26.78 -1.77
CA LYS A 189 -6.38 -28.02 -1.02
C LYS A 189 -5.36 -28.32 0.10
N THR A 190 -4.08 -28.04 -0.18
CA THR A 190 -2.98 -28.20 0.78
C THR A 190 -2.55 -26.85 1.36
N GLY A 191 -3.37 -25.81 1.20
CA GLY A 191 -3.13 -24.48 1.72
C GLY A 191 -3.13 -24.39 3.23
N GLY A 192 -3.10 -23.18 3.74
CA GLY A 192 -3.12 -22.86 5.17
C GLY A 192 -2.58 -21.48 5.44
N THR A 193 -2.67 -21.08 6.68
CA THR A 193 -2.08 -19.86 7.19
C THR A 193 -0.65 -20.14 7.65
N PHE A 194 0.30 -19.40 7.10
CA PHE A 194 1.70 -19.50 7.49
C PHE A 194 2.04 -18.40 8.48
N TYR A 195 2.70 -18.78 9.56
CA TYR A 195 3.18 -17.89 10.58
C TYR A 195 4.65 -18.16 10.84
N ALA A 196 5.48 -17.13 10.71
CA ALA A 196 6.92 -17.19 10.95
C ALA A 196 7.30 -16.29 12.13
N LYS A 197 8.06 -16.82 13.07
CA LYS A 197 8.64 -16.10 14.20
C LYS A 197 9.86 -16.83 14.71
N ASP A 198 10.90 -16.10 15.14
CA ASP A 198 12.12 -16.62 15.76
C ASP A 198 12.78 -17.77 14.93
N GLY A 199 12.75 -17.64 13.60
CA GLY A 199 13.30 -18.62 12.67
C GLY A 199 12.45 -19.89 12.48
N ALA A 200 11.31 -20.01 13.13
CA ALA A 200 10.37 -21.10 12.96
C ALA A 200 9.24 -20.70 12.00
N LEU A 201 8.97 -21.52 10.99
CA LEU A 201 7.81 -21.37 10.10
C LEU A 201 6.78 -22.46 10.45
N ARG A 202 5.59 -22.04 10.84
CA ARG A 202 4.43 -22.88 11.14
C ARG A 202 3.41 -22.80 10.02
N LYS A 203 2.62 -23.85 9.82
CA LYS A 203 1.49 -23.90 8.91
C LYS A 203 0.24 -24.22 9.74
N LEU A 204 -0.69 -23.30 9.77
CA LEU A 204 -1.86 -23.29 10.67
C LEU A 204 -3.15 -23.47 9.89
N ASP A 205 -4.10 -24.17 10.48
CA ASP A 205 -5.51 -24.17 10.07
C ASP A 205 -6.30 -23.31 11.06
N THR A 206 -6.50 -22.06 10.66
CA THR A 206 -7.24 -21.07 11.47
C THR A 206 -8.74 -21.19 11.31
N LYS A 207 -9.23 -22.05 10.40
CA LYS A 207 -10.64 -22.32 10.22
C LYS A 207 -11.14 -23.26 11.32
N THR A 208 -12.22 -22.87 11.99
CA THR A 208 -12.90 -23.67 12.99
C THR A 208 -14.39 -23.77 12.66
N ASP A 209 -15.15 -24.56 13.43
CA ASP A 209 -16.60 -24.63 13.28
C ASP A 209 -17.32 -23.28 13.56
N SER A 210 -16.62 -22.37 14.24
CA SER A 210 -17.12 -21.04 14.63
C SER A 210 -16.63 -19.90 13.74
N THR A 211 -15.63 -20.12 12.88
CA THR A 211 -15.14 -19.10 11.94
C THR A 211 -15.58 -19.44 10.52
N ALA A 212 -16.09 -18.45 9.78
CA ALA A 212 -16.62 -18.65 8.42
C ALA A 212 -15.54 -19.05 7.40
N GLY A 213 -14.27 -18.78 7.68
CA GLY A 213 -13.14 -19.06 6.78
C GLY A 213 -11.78 -18.98 7.47
N ALA A 214 -10.72 -19.02 6.68
CA ALA A 214 -9.36 -18.86 7.16
C ALA A 214 -9.02 -17.38 7.41
N ALA A 215 -7.96 -17.13 8.19
CA ALA A 215 -7.43 -15.81 8.47
C ALA A 215 -6.91 -15.13 7.20
N VAL A 216 -7.43 -13.94 6.90
CA VAL A 216 -6.99 -13.05 5.81
C VAL A 216 -7.02 -11.59 6.29
N TYR A 217 -6.38 -10.68 5.59
CA TYR A 217 -6.46 -9.23 5.83
C TYR A 217 -6.37 -8.85 7.31
N GLY A 218 -5.22 -9.02 7.92
CA GLY A 218 -5.06 -8.72 9.33
C GLY A 218 -3.68 -8.23 9.68
N GLU A 219 -3.44 -8.15 10.97
CA GLU A 219 -2.19 -7.70 11.54
C GLU A 219 -1.79 -8.57 12.74
N ILE A 220 -0.48 -8.59 13.02
CA ILE A 220 0.10 -9.23 14.20
C ILE A 220 0.55 -8.12 15.14
N GLU A 221 0.19 -8.19 16.42
CA GLU A 221 0.66 -7.23 17.42
C GLU A 221 2.17 -7.35 17.66
N LYS A 222 2.74 -6.34 18.29
CA LYS A 222 4.20 -6.15 18.41
C LYS A 222 4.94 -7.33 19.06
N SER A 223 4.34 -8.03 20.03
CA SER A 223 4.99 -9.19 20.67
C SER A 223 4.98 -10.42 19.75
N GLY A 224 4.11 -10.46 18.76
CA GLY A 224 3.89 -11.59 17.88
C GLY A 224 3.06 -12.71 18.50
N ARG A 225 2.50 -12.54 19.70
CA ARG A 225 1.62 -13.55 20.31
C ARG A 225 0.24 -13.53 19.70
N PHE A 226 -0.35 -12.34 19.56
CA PHE A 226 -1.69 -12.20 19.03
C PHE A 226 -1.71 -11.65 17.61
N GLY A 227 -2.69 -12.08 16.83
CA GLY A 227 -3.06 -11.48 15.57
C GLY A 227 -4.56 -11.23 15.52
N ILE A 228 -4.96 -10.16 14.84
CA ILE A 228 -6.36 -9.87 14.52
C ILE A 228 -6.55 -10.01 13.02
N PHE A 229 -7.56 -10.74 12.60
CA PHE A 229 -7.77 -11.09 11.19
C PHE A 229 -9.23 -11.00 10.80
N THR A 230 -9.44 -10.82 9.51
CA THR A 230 -10.75 -10.97 8.88
C THR A 230 -10.95 -12.43 8.43
N THR A 231 -12.14 -12.95 8.58
CA THR A 231 -12.63 -14.06 7.77
C THR A 231 -13.64 -13.51 6.78
N ALA A 232 -13.49 -13.78 5.49
CA ALA A 232 -14.34 -13.17 4.47
C ALA A 232 -14.77 -14.16 3.39
N ARG A 233 -15.99 -13.96 2.89
CA ARG A 233 -16.47 -14.53 1.63
C ARG A 233 -16.52 -13.41 0.61
N ILE A 234 -15.84 -13.59 -0.51
CA ILE A 234 -15.72 -12.58 -1.54
C ILE A 234 -16.50 -12.97 -2.79
N MET A 235 -16.98 -11.95 -3.51
CA MET A 235 -17.61 -12.07 -4.82
C MET A 235 -16.81 -11.25 -5.84
N PRO A 236 -16.14 -11.89 -6.81
CA PRO A 236 -15.49 -11.18 -7.90
C PRO A 236 -16.52 -10.82 -8.99
N ILE A 237 -16.45 -9.60 -9.50
CA ILE A 237 -17.23 -9.12 -10.65
C ILE A 237 -16.25 -8.77 -11.77
N LEU A 238 -16.42 -9.39 -12.94
CA LEU A 238 -15.57 -9.18 -14.10
C LEU A 238 -16.21 -8.19 -15.06
N HIS A 239 -15.41 -7.25 -15.56
CA HIS A 239 -15.83 -6.22 -16.51
C HIS A 239 -15.09 -6.37 -17.84
N SER A 240 -15.80 -6.46 -18.94
CA SER A 240 -15.22 -6.59 -20.29
C SER A 240 -14.92 -5.24 -20.96
N GLY A 241 -15.61 -4.17 -20.55
CA GLY A 241 -15.63 -2.89 -21.27
C GLY A 241 -14.78 -1.77 -20.65
N ARG A 242 -14.00 -2.04 -19.60
CA ARG A 242 -13.17 -1.03 -18.93
C ARG A 242 -11.79 -1.57 -18.54
N LEU A 243 -10.84 -0.67 -18.19
CA LEU A 243 -9.48 -1.08 -17.80
C LEU A 243 -9.48 -1.80 -16.46
N GLU A 244 -10.31 -1.38 -15.52
CA GLU A 244 -10.55 -2.06 -14.24
C GLU A 244 -11.37 -3.33 -14.50
N ARG A 245 -10.68 -4.38 -14.94
CA ARG A 245 -11.28 -5.65 -15.36
C ARG A 245 -11.94 -6.44 -14.24
N LEU A 246 -11.54 -6.21 -13.02
CA LEU A 246 -12.00 -6.93 -11.85
C LEU A 246 -12.43 -5.94 -10.76
N GLU A 247 -13.54 -6.21 -10.11
CA GLU A 247 -13.92 -5.68 -8.79
C GLU A 247 -14.14 -6.86 -7.85
N VAL A 248 -13.85 -6.67 -6.57
CA VAL A 248 -14.07 -7.67 -5.54
C VAL A 248 -14.86 -7.03 -4.40
N PHE A 249 -15.85 -7.76 -3.91
CA PHE A 249 -16.70 -7.33 -2.80
C PHE A 249 -16.73 -8.41 -1.73
N ASP A 250 -16.78 -8.01 -0.47
CA ASP A 250 -17.14 -8.90 0.60
C ASP A 250 -18.66 -9.16 0.56
N THR A 251 -19.05 -10.42 0.66
CA THR A 251 -20.46 -10.82 0.83
C THR A 251 -20.77 -11.13 2.29
N SER A 252 -19.76 -11.46 3.07
CA SER A 252 -19.75 -11.49 4.53
C SER A 252 -18.32 -11.40 5.01
N SER A 253 -18.09 -10.67 6.09
CA SER A 253 -16.79 -10.57 6.74
C SER A 253 -16.94 -10.32 8.24
N ASP A 254 -16.14 -11.02 9.04
CA ASP A 254 -16.12 -10.96 10.50
C ASP A 254 -14.68 -10.84 10.98
N LEU A 255 -14.46 -10.30 12.18
CA LEU A 255 -13.16 -10.27 12.82
C LEU A 255 -13.00 -11.40 13.83
N PHE A 256 -11.78 -11.91 13.97
CA PHE A 256 -11.40 -12.85 14.99
C PHE A 256 -9.94 -12.70 15.41
N VAL A 257 -9.64 -13.09 16.62
CA VAL A 257 -8.31 -13.05 17.23
C VAL A 257 -7.66 -14.42 17.15
N VAL A 258 -6.39 -14.46 16.82
CA VAL A 258 -5.54 -15.65 16.86
C VAL A 258 -4.51 -15.50 17.98
N ASP A 259 -4.44 -16.47 18.91
CA ASP A 259 -3.33 -16.64 19.82
C ASP A 259 -2.38 -17.70 19.25
N PHE A 260 -1.23 -17.23 18.72
CA PHE A 260 -0.23 -18.12 18.11
C PHE A 260 0.54 -18.95 19.15
N GLN A 261 0.55 -18.54 20.42
CA GLN A 261 1.19 -19.27 21.50
C GLN A 261 0.33 -20.43 21.98
N ASP A 262 -0.94 -20.15 22.27
CA ASP A 262 -1.89 -21.15 22.80
C ASP A 262 -2.59 -21.95 21.70
N ASN A 263 -2.32 -21.59 20.44
CA ASN A 263 -2.91 -22.24 19.25
C ASN A 263 -4.46 -22.19 19.24
N THR A 264 -5.00 -21.02 19.60
CA THR A 264 -6.44 -20.80 19.69
C THR A 264 -6.91 -19.65 18.80
N VAL A 265 -8.19 -19.71 18.43
CA VAL A 265 -8.93 -18.60 17.81
C VAL A 265 -10.10 -18.21 18.69
N SER A 266 -10.39 -16.93 18.76
CA SER A 266 -11.54 -16.39 19.51
C SER A 266 -12.15 -15.23 18.73
N ASP A 267 -13.42 -14.96 18.97
CA ASP A 267 -14.13 -13.81 18.39
C ASP A 267 -14.99 -13.10 19.45
N ASN A 268 -15.53 -11.96 19.06
CA ASN A 268 -16.46 -11.19 19.85
C ASN A 268 -17.79 -11.04 19.09
N PRO A 269 -18.95 -11.29 19.70
CA PRO A 269 -20.27 -11.14 19.05
C PRO A 269 -20.52 -9.76 18.43
N SER A 270 -19.89 -8.68 18.92
CA SER A 270 -20.09 -7.33 18.40
C SER A 270 -19.38 -7.05 17.06
N VAL A 271 -18.45 -7.93 16.66
CA VAL A 271 -17.71 -7.86 15.38
C VAL A 271 -17.89 -9.13 14.54
N ARG A 272 -19.01 -9.80 14.74
CA ARG A 272 -19.38 -11.03 14.05
C ARG A 272 -20.89 -11.08 13.82
N GLY A 273 -21.30 -11.52 12.65
CA GLY A 273 -22.70 -11.80 12.32
C GLY A 273 -23.15 -11.21 10.98
N ASP A 274 -24.45 -11.36 10.68
CA ASP A 274 -24.97 -11.03 9.35
C ASP A 274 -25.41 -9.55 9.22
N GLU A 275 -25.50 -8.80 10.32
CA GLU A 275 -26.01 -7.43 10.30
C GLU A 275 -24.95 -6.44 9.77
N PHE A 276 -23.70 -6.69 10.09
CA PHE A 276 -22.57 -5.86 9.68
C PHE A 276 -21.49 -6.71 9.00
N GLN A 277 -20.59 -6.04 8.32
CA GLN A 277 -19.36 -6.60 7.76
C GLN A 277 -18.18 -5.83 8.35
N GLU A 278 -17.22 -6.54 8.92
CA GLU A 278 -15.99 -6.00 9.50
C GLU A 278 -14.77 -6.55 8.76
N THR A 279 -13.85 -5.65 8.42
CA THR A 279 -12.66 -6.04 7.65
C THR A 279 -11.46 -5.11 7.91
N PHE A 280 -10.28 -5.56 7.47
CA PHE A 280 -9.01 -4.83 7.55
C PHE A 280 -8.66 -4.30 8.94
N PRO A 281 -8.64 -5.16 9.97
CA PRO A 281 -8.23 -4.73 11.30
C PRO A 281 -6.74 -4.41 11.38
N CYS A 282 -6.38 -3.45 12.24
CA CYS A 282 -5.01 -3.14 12.60
C CYS A 282 -4.88 -2.82 14.08
N PHE A 283 -3.69 -3.05 14.66
CA PHE A 283 -3.37 -2.71 16.03
C PHE A 283 -2.86 -1.28 16.18
N SER A 284 -3.22 -0.62 17.29
CA SER A 284 -2.47 0.54 17.75
C SER A 284 -1.05 0.12 18.16
N PRO A 285 -0.06 1.04 18.14
CA PRO A 285 1.33 0.70 18.47
C PRO A 285 1.55 0.16 19.88
N ASP A 286 0.67 0.50 20.82
CA ASP A 286 0.67 -0.03 22.20
C ASP A 286 -0.07 -1.37 22.33
N GLY A 287 -0.69 -1.87 21.26
CA GLY A 287 -1.43 -3.11 21.23
C GLY A 287 -2.77 -3.10 21.98
N LYS A 288 -3.25 -1.92 22.43
CA LYS A 288 -4.45 -1.83 23.30
C LYS A 288 -5.72 -1.45 22.56
N THR A 289 -5.63 -1.12 21.29
CA THR A 289 -6.75 -0.72 20.47
C THR A 289 -6.67 -1.43 19.12
N ILE A 290 -7.81 -1.92 18.65
CA ILE A 290 -7.97 -2.38 17.26
C ILE A 290 -8.74 -1.30 16.51
N CYS A 291 -8.26 -0.93 15.32
CA CYS A 291 -9.01 -0.12 14.36
C CYS A 291 -9.37 -0.98 13.16
N PHE A 292 -10.59 -0.83 12.62
CA PHE A 292 -11.10 -1.65 11.53
C PHE A 292 -12.18 -0.94 10.73
N CYS A 293 -12.47 -1.45 9.53
CA CYS A 293 -13.55 -0.96 8.68
C CYS A 293 -14.84 -1.74 8.96
N ARG A 294 -15.96 -1.03 9.09
CA ARG A 294 -17.29 -1.63 9.35
C ARG A 294 -18.36 -1.00 8.47
N ALA A 295 -19.20 -1.85 7.87
CA ALA A 295 -20.35 -1.43 7.09
C ALA A 295 -21.60 -2.23 7.48
N LYS A 296 -22.78 -1.63 7.36
CA LYS A 296 -24.03 -2.38 7.45
C LYS A 296 -24.15 -3.29 6.24
N SER A 297 -24.48 -4.57 6.49
CA SER A 297 -24.70 -5.54 5.43
C SER A 297 -25.88 -5.14 4.55
N LEU A 298 -25.73 -5.25 3.24
CA LEU A 298 -26.76 -4.97 2.25
C LEU A 298 -26.94 -6.20 1.35
N PRO A 299 -28.16 -6.40 0.79
CA PRO A 299 -28.37 -7.48 -0.17
C PRO A 299 -27.42 -7.41 -1.36
N GLN A 300 -26.82 -8.53 -1.72
CA GLN A 300 -25.85 -8.65 -2.80
C GLN A 300 -26.46 -9.45 -3.97
N PRO A 301 -26.06 -9.21 -5.23
CA PRO A 301 -25.03 -8.26 -5.70
C PRO A 301 -25.56 -6.84 -6.03
N GLU A 302 -26.86 -6.58 -5.99
CA GLU A 302 -27.50 -5.36 -6.51
C GLU A 302 -27.02 -4.09 -5.78
N SER A 303 -26.69 -4.22 -4.51
CA SER A 303 -26.30 -3.09 -3.65
C SER A 303 -24.78 -2.94 -3.45
N THR A 304 -23.94 -3.67 -4.20
CA THR A 304 -22.47 -3.61 -4.04
C THR A 304 -21.93 -2.18 -4.08
N LYS A 305 -22.42 -1.35 -5.00
CA LYS A 305 -22.01 0.06 -5.13
C LYS A 305 -22.59 1.00 -4.08
N MET A 306 -23.45 0.49 -3.20
CA MET A 306 -24.02 1.23 -2.07
C MET A 306 -23.27 0.94 -0.77
N MET A 307 -22.42 -0.08 -0.74
CA MET A 307 -21.65 -0.44 0.45
C MET A 307 -20.67 0.68 0.81
N ARG A 308 -20.76 1.19 2.03
CA ARG A 308 -19.88 2.22 2.58
C ARG A 308 -19.37 1.74 3.92
N TYR A 309 -18.06 1.67 4.03
CA TYR A 309 -17.40 1.29 5.27
C TYR A 309 -16.95 2.54 6.01
N ASP A 310 -17.22 2.57 7.30
CA ASP A 310 -16.75 3.57 8.25
C ASP A 310 -15.60 3.01 9.08
N LEU A 311 -14.83 3.90 9.69
CA LEU A 311 -13.71 3.53 10.55
C LEU A 311 -14.18 3.40 12.00
N TYR A 312 -13.99 2.22 12.57
CA TYR A 312 -14.32 1.92 13.97
C TYR A 312 -13.09 1.50 14.75
N SER A 313 -13.18 1.60 16.07
CA SER A 313 -12.19 1.06 16.99
C SER A 313 -12.84 0.32 18.15
N ALA A 314 -12.07 -0.61 18.74
CA ALA A 314 -12.43 -1.32 19.95
C ALA A 314 -11.21 -1.50 20.85
N PRO A 315 -11.33 -1.45 22.19
CA PRO A 315 -10.28 -1.83 23.11
C PRO A 315 -9.86 -3.29 22.96
N PHE A 316 -8.57 -3.55 23.09
CA PHE A 316 -7.99 -4.89 23.09
C PHE A 316 -7.09 -5.08 24.30
N ASP A 317 -7.19 -6.21 24.95
CA ASP A 317 -6.32 -6.57 26.06
C ASP A 317 -5.15 -7.43 25.54
N PRO A 318 -3.92 -6.91 25.48
CA PRO A 318 -2.76 -7.61 24.97
C PRO A 318 -2.25 -8.73 25.90
N GLU A 319 -2.72 -8.81 27.16
CA GLU A 319 -2.37 -9.88 28.08
C GLU A 319 -3.24 -11.13 27.89
N THR A 320 -4.53 -10.92 27.64
CA THR A 320 -5.52 -12.01 27.54
C THR A 320 -5.98 -12.31 26.10
N GLY A 321 -5.74 -11.39 25.15
CA GLY A 321 -6.21 -11.47 23.79
C GLY A 321 -7.71 -11.16 23.61
N VAL A 322 -8.33 -10.51 24.61
CA VAL A 322 -9.76 -10.18 24.58
C VAL A 322 -10.01 -8.90 23.79
N LEU A 323 -10.84 -9.00 22.75
CA LEU A 323 -11.41 -7.84 22.06
C LEU A 323 -12.69 -7.42 22.79
N SER A 324 -12.79 -6.13 23.15
CA SER A 324 -13.96 -5.56 23.81
C SER A 324 -15.17 -5.50 22.88
N ASP A 325 -16.37 -5.58 23.45
CA ASP A 325 -17.65 -5.33 22.77
C ASP A 325 -17.99 -3.84 22.63
N SER A 326 -17.21 -2.95 23.25
CA SER A 326 -17.38 -1.50 23.18
C SER A 326 -16.78 -0.95 21.89
N LEU A 327 -17.63 -0.74 20.88
CA LEU A 327 -17.21 -0.19 19.59
C LEU A 327 -17.35 1.35 19.56
N THR A 328 -16.35 2.04 19.05
CA THR A 328 -16.33 3.49 18.87
C THR A 328 -16.21 3.83 17.39
N LEU A 329 -17.13 4.67 16.88
CA LEU A 329 -17.01 5.26 15.55
C LEU A 329 -15.88 6.29 15.57
N VAL A 330 -14.84 6.08 14.75
CA VAL A 330 -13.65 6.94 14.65
C VAL A 330 -13.78 7.95 13.52
N PHE A 331 -14.30 7.50 12.35
CA PHE A 331 -14.54 8.35 11.21
C PHE A 331 -15.72 7.83 10.38
N GLU A 332 -16.72 8.68 10.16
CA GLU A 332 -17.95 8.37 9.42
C GLU A 332 -17.79 8.75 7.94
N ALA A 333 -17.11 7.92 7.16
CA ALA A 333 -16.89 8.14 5.74
C ALA A 333 -18.20 8.08 4.95
N SER A 334 -19.16 7.25 5.38
CA SER A 334 -20.48 7.10 4.74
C SER A 334 -21.28 8.39 4.73
N ALA A 335 -21.16 9.24 5.77
CA ALA A 335 -21.77 10.59 5.80
C ALA A 335 -21.23 11.52 4.71
N HIS A 336 -20.04 11.25 4.20
CA HIS A 336 -19.40 12.00 3.10
C HIS A 336 -19.57 11.29 1.73
N GLY A 337 -20.41 10.23 1.66
CA GLY A 337 -20.58 9.42 0.45
C GLY A 337 -19.33 8.61 0.07
N LYS A 338 -18.45 8.37 1.04
CA LYS A 338 -17.18 7.65 0.87
C LYS A 338 -17.16 6.33 1.65
N SER A 339 -16.15 5.52 1.37
CA SER A 339 -15.90 4.22 2.00
C SER A 339 -14.42 4.10 2.34
N VAL A 340 -14.10 3.66 3.54
CA VAL A 340 -12.71 3.48 4.00
C VAL A 340 -12.25 2.03 3.86
N SER A 341 -10.93 1.86 3.72
CA SER A 341 -10.27 0.56 3.74
C SER A 341 -8.82 0.65 4.21
N PHE A 342 -8.25 -0.47 4.68
CA PHE A 342 -6.85 -0.58 5.06
C PHE A 342 -6.35 0.48 6.05
N PRO A 343 -6.99 0.68 7.23
CA PRO A 343 -6.44 1.58 8.22
C PRO A 343 -5.10 1.08 8.74
N LYS A 344 -4.16 2.01 8.98
CA LYS A 344 -2.85 1.75 9.57
C LYS A 344 -2.47 2.88 10.52
N PHE A 345 -2.24 2.56 11.79
CA PHE A 345 -1.72 3.54 12.73
C PHE A 345 -0.31 3.98 12.36
N SER A 346 0.00 5.26 12.56
CA SER A 346 1.38 5.71 12.61
C SER A 346 2.08 5.08 13.83
N PRO A 347 3.40 4.79 13.76
CA PRO A 347 4.13 4.16 14.87
C PRO A 347 4.12 4.95 16.19
N ASP A 348 3.87 6.25 16.15
CA ASP A 348 3.68 7.09 17.33
C ASP A 348 2.24 7.09 17.89
N GLY A 349 1.31 6.41 17.21
CA GLY A 349 -0.08 6.29 17.60
C GLY A 349 -0.93 7.56 17.45
N LYS A 350 -0.40 8.61 16.83
CA LYS A 350 -1.10 9.89 16.72
C LYS A 350 -2.03 9.97 15.52
N ARG A 351 -1.77 9.17 14.47
CA ARG A 351 -2.48 9.25 13.19
C ARG A 351 -2.91 7.88 12.70
N VAL A 352 -3.94 7.87 11.89
CA VAL A 352 -4.35 6.71 11.10
C VAL A 352 -4.36 7.10 9.62
N LEU A 353 -3.58 6.37 8.81
CA LEU A 353 -3.58 6.46 7.37
C LEU A 353 -4.52 5.39 6.83
N PHE A 354 -5.37 5.71 5.86
CA PHE A 354 -6.34 4.79 5.28
C PHE A 354 -6.64 5.13 3.83
N CYS A 355 -7.15 4.15 3.08
CA CYS A 355 -7.63 4.36 1.72
C CYS A 355 -9.09 4.81 1.75
N VAL A 356 -9.47 5.69 0.81
CA VAL A 356 -10.84 6.19 0.64
C VAL A 356 -11.28 6.00 -0.81
N SER A 357 -12.40 5.31 -1.00
CA SER A 357 -13.04 5.08 -2.30
C SER A 357 -14.48 5.62 -2.27
N ASP A 358 -15.18 5.62 -3.40
CA ASP A 358 -16.59 6.00 -3.44
C ASP A 358 -17.51 4.93 -2.84
N TYR A 359 -17.10 3.66 -2.88
CA TYR A 359 -17.82 2.52 -2.31
C TYR A 359 -16.88 1.31 -2.15
N GLY A 360 -17.37 0.28 -1.48
CA GLY A 360 -16.64 -0.98 -1.34
C GLY A 360 -15.42 -0.88 -0.45
N THR A 361 -14.55 -1.89 -0.51
CA THR A 361 -13.42 -1.99 0.41
C THR A 361 -12.11 -2.52 -0.20
N PHE A 362 -12.08 -2.81 -1.51
CA PHE A 362 -10.88 -3.26 -2.22
C PHE A 362 -10.30 -2.16 -3.12
N PRO A 363 -9.48 -1.26 -2.58
CA PRO A 363 -9.13 0.02 -3.19
C PRO A 363 -8.39 -0.10 -4.52
N ILE A 364 -7.63 -1.16 -4.75
CA ILE A 364 -6.86 -1.37 -5.99
C ILE A 364 -7.74 -1.45 -7.26
N TRP A 365 -9.03 -1.77 -7.09
CA TRP A 365 -9.99 -1.88 -8.19
C TRP A 365 -10.77 -0.60 -8.45
N HIS A 366 -10.56 0.43 -7.62
CA HIS A 366 -11.22 1.73 -7.71
C HIS A 366 -10.25 2.79 -8.21
N THR A 367 -10.52 3.38 -9.38
CA THR A 367 -9.65 4.40 -9.98
C THR A 367 -9.54 5.66 -9.12
N GLU A 368 -10.60 5.97 -8.39
CA GLU A 368 -10.77 7.16 -7.55
C GLU A 368 -10.23 6.99 -6.13
N THR A 369 -9.58 5.87 -5.83
CA THR A 369 -9.06 5.64 -4.48
C THR A 369 -7.88 6.56 -4.18
N ASP A 370 -7.98 7.25 -3.05
CA ASP A 370 -6.98 8.14 -2.48
C ASP A 370 -6.55 7.68 -1.08
N LEU A 371 -5.38 8.14 -0.63
CA LEU A 371 -4.94 8.04 0.75
C LEU A 371 -5.41 9.27 1.53
N TRP A 372 -6.02 9.04 2.70
CA TRP A 372 -6.37 10.08 3.67
C TRP A 372 -5.72 9.80 5.01
N MET A 373 -5.42 10.84 5.76
CA MET A 373 -4.79 10.74 7.08
C MET A 373 -5.63 11.46 8.13
N LEU A 374 -6.02 10.72 9.17
CA LEU A 374 -6.75 11.24 10.34
C LEU A 374 -5.77 11.49 11.48
N ASP A 375 -5.77 12.69 12.04
CA ASP A 375 -5.12 12.99 13.31
C ASP A 375 -6.09 12.62 14.45
N LEU A 376 -5.65 11.71 15.32
CA LEU A 376 -6.49 11.18 16.41
C LEU A 376 -6.65 12.13 17.59
N GLN A 377 -5.80 13.16 17.69
CA GLN A 377 -5.88 14.15 18.76
C GLN A 377 -6.84 15.29 18.41
N THR A 378 -6.80 15.73 17.17
CA THR A 378 -7.63 16.86 16.69
C THR A 378 -8.90 16.40 15.99
N SER A 379 -8.97 15.14 15.56
CA SER A 379 -10.00 14.57 14.69
C SER A 379 -10.05 15.24 13.30
N GLU A 380 -8.99 15.94 12.90
CA GLU A 380 -8.86 16.51 11.57
C GLU A 380 -8.42 15.48 10.55
N VAL A 381 -8.95 15.59 9.34
CA VAL A 381 -8.63 14.70 8.21
C VAL A 381 -7.90 15.50 7.13
N ASP A 382 -6.69 15.05 6.79
CA ASP A 382 -5.96 15.52 5.61
C ASP A 382 -6.22 14.55 4.44
N THR A 383 -6.70 15.11 3.33
CA THR A 383 -6.97 14.36 2.09
C THR A 383 -5.72 14.07 1.27
N LEU A 384 -4.55 14.51 1.74
CA LEU A 384 -3.25 14.31 1.11
C LEU A 384 -3.21 14.69 -0.39
N ALA A 385 -3.86 15.80 -0.75
CA ALA A 385 -4.04 16.23 -2.15
C ALA A 385 -2.72 16.40 -2.93
N GLY A 386 -1.59 16.71 -2.24
CA GLY A 386 -0.26 16.81 -2.84
C GLY A 386 0.46 15.46 -3.00
N VAL A 387 -0.10 14.39 -2.44
CA VAL A 387 0.46 13.02 -2.41
C VAL A 387 -0.29 12.12 -3.39
N ASN A 388 -1.61 12.20 -3.40
CA ASN A 388 -2.47 11.39 -4.25
C ASN A 388 -2.27 11.72 -5.73
N GLY A 389 -2.30 10.68 -6.55
CA GLY A 389 -2.17 10.77 -8.00
C GLY A 389 -3.53 10.88 -8.69
N ARG A 390 -3.51 10.79 -10.02
CA ARG A 390 -4.73 10.82 -10.82
C ARG A 390 -5.55 9.53 -10.74
N TYR A 391 -4.91 8.42 -10.44
CA TYR A 391 -5.48 7.10 -10.40
C TYR A 391 -5.18 6.43 -9.08
N SER A 392 -5.79 5.29 -8.81
CA SER A 392 -5.74 4.57 -7.54
C SER A 392 -4.40 4.67 -6.80
N ASP A 393 -4.45 5.21 -5.60
CA ASP A 393 -3.42 5.16 -4.57
C ASP A 393 -3.93 4.25 -3.43
N SER A 394 -3.28 3.10 -3.22
CA SER A 394 -3.84 2.04 -2.39
C SER A 394 -2.76 1.22 -1.67
N TYR A 395 -3.17 0.47 -0.65
CA TYR A 395 -2.30 -0.43 0.09
C TYR A 395 -1.01 0.23 0.58
N HIS A 396 -1.12 0.92 1.67
CA HIS A 396 0.00 1.66 2.26
C HIS A 396 0.58 0.99 3.49
N SER A 397 1.79 1.41 3.84
CA SER A 397 2.52 0.97 5.02
C SER A 397 3.41 2.10 5.55
N TRP A 398 3.56 2.18 6.88
CA TRP A 398 4.50 3.06 7.55
C TRP A 398 5.86 2.41 7.73
N SER A 399 6.94 3.17 7.71
CA SER A 399 8.23 2.75 8.25
C SER A 399 8.16 2.63 9.78
N SER A 400 9.05 1.84 10.38
CA SER A 400 9.07 1.61 11.83
C SER A 400 9.27 2.89 12.67
N ASN A 401 9.93 3.89 12.11
CA ASN A 401 10.14 5.20 12.73
C ASN A 401 9.02 6.21 12.47
N GLY A 402 7.99 5.85 11.66
CA GLY A 402 6.87 6.73 11.33
C GLY A 402 7.22 7.93 10.43
N ARG A 403 8.41 7.94 9.82
CA ARG A 403 8.90 9.06 9.01
C ARG A 403 8.75 8.84 7.50
N TRP A 404 8.40 7.64 7.09
CA TRP A 404 8.20 7.26 5.69
C TRP A 404 6.91 6.47 5.54
N ILE A 405 6.23 6.73 4.43
CA ILE A 405 5.12 5.89 3.96
C ILE A 405 5.45 5.34 2.57
N VAL A 406 4.93 4.15 2.30
CA VAL A 406 4.94 3.53 0.97
C VAL A 406 3.53 3.10 0.61
N TRP A 407 3.17 3.19 -0.67
CA TRP A 407 1.89 2.70 -1.17
C TRP A 407 2.00 2.27 -2.63
N ALA A 408 1.00 1.52 -3.11
CA ALA A 408 0.89 1.15 -4.52
C ALA A 408 0.08 2.22 -5.26
N SER A 409 0.72 2.94 -6.19
CA SER A 409 0.10 3.97 -7.02
C SER A 409 0.02 3.55 -8.48
N LYS A 410 -1.12 3.79 -9.11
CA LYS A 410 -1.33 3.60 -10.56
C LYS A 410 -1.17 4.88 -11.38
N ARG A 411 -0.61 5.93 -10.79
CA ARG A 411 -0.52 7.29 -11.38
C ARG A 411 0.14 7.37 -12.75
N ASP A 412 1.05 6.44 -13.06
CA ASP A 412 1.84 6.49 -14.30
C ASP A 412 1.06 6.03 -15.52
N ASP A 413 0.26 4.97 -15.40
CA ASP A 413 -0.38 4.31 -16.56
C ASP A 413 -1.80 3.77 -16.28
N ARG A 414 -2.36 4.00 -15.09
CA ARG A 414 -3.67 3.54 -14.64
C ARG A 414 -3.80 2.02 -14.46
N VAL A 415 -2.83 1.24 -14.90
CA VAL A 415 -2.92 -0.23 -14.95
C VAL A 415 -2.08 -0.88 -13.86
N TYR A 416 -0.79 -0.49 -13.77
CA TYR A 416 0.17 -1.14 -12.91
C TYR A 416 0.42 -0.32 -11.66
N GLY A 417 0.12 -0.89 -10.48
CA GLY A 417 0.52 -0.31 -9.20
C GLY A 417 2.03 -0.35 -9.03
N ARG A 418 2.65 0.78 -8.70
CA ARG A 418 4.09 0.92 -8.43
C ARG A 418 4.30 1.45 -7.02
N PRO A 419 5.37 1.03 -6.32
CA PRO A 419 5.65 1.52 -4.97
C PRO A 419 6.11 2.97 -5.03
N TYR A 420 5.33 3.87 -4.43
CA TYR A 420 5.68 5.27 -4.22
C TYR A 420 5.96 5.51 -2.74
N PHE A 421 6.90 6.40 -2.48
CA PHE A 421 7.35 6.76 -1.13
C PHE A 421 7.18 8.25 -0.91
N ALA A 422 6.90 8.63 0.34
CA ALA A 422 6.94 10.02 0.77
C ALA A 422 7.45 10.12 2.21
N HIS A 423 8.12 11.23 2.52
CA HIS A 423 8.53 11.57 3.88
C HIS A 423 7.37 12.21 4.62
N VAL A 424 7.20 11.86 5.89
CA VAL A 424 6.22 12.46 6.80
C VAL A 424 6.99 13.19 7.89
N ASP A 425 6.79 14.49 8.01
CA ASP A 425 7.46 15.30 9.03
C ASP A 425 6.80 15.13 10.42
N GLU A 426 7.34 15.78 11.45
CA GLU A 426 6.85 15.68 12.83
C GLU A 426 5.42 16.22 12.99
N ASN A 427 5.02 17.14 12.13
CA ASN A 427 3.69 17.72 12.12
C ASN A 427 2.68 16.89 11.33
N GLY A 428 3.15 15.84 10.62
CA GLY A 428 2.33 15.00 9.75
C GLY A 428 2.24 15.48 8.31
N SER A 429 2.97 16.55 7.93
CA SER A 429 3.01 17.00 6.54
C SER A 429 3.75 15.98 5.68
N VAL A 430 3.20 15.67 4.52
CA VAL A 430 3.71 14.64 3.62
C VAL A 430 4.38 15.29 2.41
N SER A 431 5.61 14.88 2.11
CA SER A 431 6.40 15.41 1.00
C SER A 431 5.88 14.92 -0.36
N ARG A 432 6.38 15.57 -1.43
CA ARG A 432 6.17 15.09 -2.80
C ARG A 432 6.63 13.63 -2.93
N PRO A 433 5.80 12.74 -3.52
CA PRO A 433 6.14 11.32 -3.65
C PRO A 433 7.18 11.05 -4.75
N PHE A 434 7.90 9.94 -4.57
CA PHE A 434 8.80 9.40 -5.58
C PHE A 434 8.66 7.88 -5.71
N VAL A 435 8.85 7.34 -6.91
CA VAL A 435 8.74 5.90 -7.17
C VAL A 435 9.98 5.15 -6.70
N LEU A 436 9.82 3.87 -6.31
CA LEU A 436 10.91 2.98 -5.89
C LEU A 436 12.08 3.01 -6.91
N PRO A 437 13.29 3.39 -6.49
CA PRO A 437 14.44 3.45 -7.38
C PRO A 437 14.81 2.07 -7.95
N GLN A 438 15.10 2.02 -9.24
CA GLN A 438 15.53 0.81 -9.94
C GLN A 438 16.96 0.94 -10.49
N ARG A 439 17.63 -0.21 -10.65
CA ARG A 439 18.97 -0.23 -11.23
C ARG A 439 18.96 0.28 -12.67
N ASP A 440 17.96 -0.11 -13.44
CA ASP A 440 17.71 0.39 -14.78
C ASP A 440 16.58 1.42 -14.73
N PRO A 441 16.82 2.69 -15.13
CA PRO A 441 15.77 3.69 -15.17
C PRO A 441 14.60 3.33 -16.10
N ALA A 442 14.82 2.48 -17.11
CA ALA A 442 13.78 2.01 -18.01
C ALA A 442 12.94 0.82 -17.45
N TYR A 443 13.24 0.36 -16.24
CA TYR A 443 12.60 -0.83 -15.64
C TYR A 443 11.06 -0.78 -15.73
N TYR A 444 10.46 0.33 -15.35
CA TYR A 444 8.98 0.44 -15.33
C TYR A 444 8.34 0.50 -16.71
N LEU A 445 9.10 0.79 -17.77
CA LEU A 445 8.60 0.77 -19.15
C LEU A 445 8.32 -0.66 -19.65
N SER A 446 8.97 -1.67 -19.05
CA SER A 446 8.84 -3.08 -19.41
C SER A 446 8.19 -3.94 -18.32
N GLN A 447 7.91 -3.37 -17.14
CA GLN A 447 7.30 -4.12 -16.03
C GLN A 447 5.79 -4.21 -16.20
N ASN A 448 5.31 -5.44 -16.46
CA ASN A 448 3.89 -5.74 -16.72
C ASN A 448 3.15 -6.31 -15.49
N LYS A 449 3.71 -6.13 -14.29
CA LYS A 449 3.10 -6.57 -13.03
C LYS A 449 2.94 -5.41 -12.07
N SER A 450 1.89 -5.47 -11.26
CA SER A 450 1.67 -4.55 -10.16
C SER A 450 2.41 -5.02 -8.91
N PHE A 451 2.96 -4.06 -8.18
CA PHE A 451 3.47 -4.23 -6.82
C PHE A 451 2.30 -4.06 -5.86
N ASN A 452 1.84 -5.16 -5.27
CA ASN A 452 0.64 -5.15 -4.45
C ASN A 452 1.00 -5.30 -2.97
N ILE A 453 0.33 -4.54 -2.12
CA ILE A 453 0.54 -4.50 -0.67
C ILE A 453 2.03 -4.29 -0.33
N PRO A 454 2.62 -3.14 -0.70
CA PRO A 454 3.99 -2.87 -0.33
C PRO A 454 4.09 -2.60 1.18
N GLU A 455 4.97 -3.31 1.88
CA GLU A 455 5.26 -3.11 3.29
C GLU A 455 6.74 -2.85 3.54
N ILE A 456 7.06 -1.77 4.30
CA ILE A 456 8.44 -1.47 4.75
C ILE A 456 8.64 -2.03 6.15
N TYR A 457 9.84 -2.61 6.39
CA TYR A 457 10.20 -3.16 7.70
C TYR A 457 11.72 -3.21 7.91
N PRO A 458 12.19 -3.18 9.19
CA PRO A 458 13.60 -2.99 9.49
C PRO A 458 14.44 -4.26 9.32
N MET A 459 13.88 -5.44 9.57
CA MET A 459 14.59 -6.73 9.61
C MET A 459 14.13 -7.65 8.48
N PRO A 460 15.02 -8.44 7.85
CA PRO A 460 14.63 -9.29 6.74
C PRO A 460 13.76 -10.45 7.23
N GLU A 461 12.94 -10.98 6.33
CA GLU A 461 12.17 -12.18 6.60
C GLU A 461 13.09 -13.37 6.94
N THR A 462 12.70 -14.16 7.94
CA THR A 462 13.52 -15.24 8.48
C THR A 462 13.38 -16.57 7.75
N TYR A 463 12.36 -16.70 6.90
CA TYR A 463 12.07 -17.87 6.09
C TYR A 463 12.53 -17.71 4.64
N SER A 464 12.65 -18.83 3.95
CA SER A 464 13.05 -18.90 2.55
C SER A 464 11.96 -19.54 1.68
N HIS A 465 12.09 -19.36 0.37
CA HIS A 465 11.30 -20.06 -0.64
C HIS A 465 11.24 -21.59 -0.40
N SER A 466 12.38 -22.22 -0.08
CA SER A 466 12.43 -23.66 0.20
C SER A 466 11.72 -24.05 1.51
N ASP A 467 11.69 -23.17 2.51
CA ASP A 467 10.97 -23.43 3.76
C ASP A 467 9.46 -23.45 3.52
N ILE A 468 8.95 -22.48 2.76
CA ILE A 468 7.53 -22.43 2.38
C ILE A 468 7.17 -23.69 1.59
N SER A 469 7.93 -24.03 0.53
CA SER A 469 7.66 -25.19 -0.31
C SER A 469 7.65 -26.49 0.51
N ARG A 470 8.67 -26.70 1.35
CA ARG A 470 8.74 -27.87 2.23
C ARG A 470 7.54 -27.97 3.17
N LYS A 471 7.12 -26.88 3.79
CA LYS A 471 5.95 -26.84 4.68
C LYS A 471 4.64 -27.05 3.91
N TYR A 472 4.51 -26.45 2.74
CA TYR A 472 3.31 -26.56 1.92
C TYR A 472 3.04 -28.02 1.51
N PHE A 473 4.04 -28.70 0.95
CA PHE A 473 3.88 -30.06 0.42
C PHE A 473 3.96 -31.17 1.47
N ASN A 474 4.74 -31.00 2.54
CA ASN A 474 5.09 -32.10 3.44
C ASN A 474 4.54 -31.97 4.85
N THR A 475 3.78 -30.90 5.16
CA THR A 475 3.27 -30.70 6.52
C THR A 475 1.76 -30.46 6.50
N LEU A 476 1.02 -31.22 7.30
CA LEU A 476 -0.39 -30.94 7.56
C LEU A 476 -0.49 -29.67 8.40
N PRO A 477 -1.51 -28.83 8.18
CA PRO A 477 -1.74 -27.66 9.02
C PRO A 477 -2.01 -28.05 10.47
N GLU A 478 -1.42 -27.32 11.40
CA GLU A 478 -1.72 -27.42 12.83
C GLU A 478 -3.14 -26.84 13.05
N LYS A 479 -4.07 -27.67 13.52
CA LYS A 479 -5.43 -27.22 13.79
C LYS A 479 -5.46 -26.30 15.00
N MET A 480 -6.09 -25.16 14.86
CA MET A 480 -6.39 -24.27 15.98
C MET A 480 -7.72 -24.63 16.65
N THR A 481 -7.83 -24.33 17.92
CA THR A 481 -9.03 -24.61 18.71
C THR A 481 -9.81 -23.32 18.95
N TYR A 482 -11.11 -23.35 18.77
CA TYR A 482 -11.96 -22.22 19.12
C TYR A 482 -12.07 -22.08 20.64
N LYS A 483 -11.75 -20.89 21.14
CA LYS A 483 -11.86 -20.51 22.55
C LYS A 483 -13.00 -19.50 22.69
N LYS A 484 -14.07 -19.92 23.35
CA LYS A 484 -15.17 -19.02 23.70
C LYS A 484 -14.68 -18.05 24.77
N MET A 485 -14.77 -16.76 24.50
CA MET A 485 -14.30 -15.71 25.41
C MET A 485 -15.45 -15.07 26.21
N PHE A 486 -16.70 -15.28 25.79
CA PHE A 486 -17.91 -14.67 26.37
C PHE A 486 -19.01 -15.73 26.61
#